data_8cf3a7bd4b2f2f0e77f7122ad20bd3f4
#
_entry.id   8cf3a7bd4b2f2f0e77f7122ad20bd3f4
#
_cell.length_a   1.000
_cell.length_b   1.000
_cell.length_c   1.000
_cell.angle_alpha   90.00
_cell.angle_beta   90.00
_cell.angle_gamma   90.00
#
_symmetry.space_group_name_H-M   'P 1'
#
loop_
_entity.id
_entity.type
_entity.pdbx_description
1 polymer ?
#
loop_
_entity_poly.entity_id
_entity_poly.type
_entity_poly.pdbx_seq_one_letter_code
_entity_poly.pdbx_strand_id
1 'polypeptide(L)'
;MKALMILLAAAVMLMACNTPGPGFRGVEAQRISLGGDVFDVRVDGLRAEAMRLNARWAPRLSSAAPNGALAIEKVSGCKVRALDGDAALMTARLDCGQRLEPLPRAQSYRCDAYKIFDGIAELECRPAPG
;
A
#
# COMPACT_ATOMS: atom_id res chain seq x y z
N MET A 1 -13.18 35.71 -16.84
CA MET A 1 -13.97 34.65 -16.15
C MET A 1 -13.59 33.26 -16.62
N LYS A 2 -13.48 32.96 -17.93
CA LYS A 2 -13.08 31.63 -18.43
C LYS A 2 -11.70 31.16 -17.94
N ALA A 3 -10.69 32.06 -17.95
CA ALA A 3 -9.34 31.76 -17.48
C ALA A 3 -9.29 31.45 -15.98
N LEU A 4 -10.10 32.15 -15.18
CA LEU A 4 -10.19 31.91 -13.73
C LEU A 4 -10.83 30.53 -13.42
N MET A 5 -11.83 30.12 -14.19
CA MET A 5 -12.45 28.80 -14.05
C MET A 5 -11.49 27.67 -14.44
N ILE A 6 -10.67 27.88 -15.47
CA ILE A 6 -9.65 26.89 -15.88
C ILE A 6 -8.57 26.76 -14.80
N LEU A 7 -8.12 27.87 -14.20
CA LEU A 7 -7.15 27.87 -13.11
C LEU A 7 -7.70 27.20 -11.84
N LEU A 8 -8.97 27.44 -11.50
CA LEU A 8 -9.63 26.76 -10.39
C LEU A 8 -9.77 25.24 -10.62
N ALA A 9 -10.17 24.85 -11.84
CA ALA A 9 -10.27 23.43 -12.20
C ALA A 9 -8.91 22.72 -12.18
N ALA A 10 -7.85 23.39 -12.66
CA ALA A 10 -6.48 22.88 -12.58
C ALA A 10 -5.98 22.74 -11.13
N ALA A 11 -6.31 23.69 -10.26
CA ALA A 11 -5.93 23.63 -8.84
C ALA A 11 -6.61 22.46 -8.09
N VAL A 12 -7.87 22.15 -8.42
CA VAL A 12 -8.59 21.00 -7.82
C VAL A 12 -8.01 19.67 -8.27
N MET A 13 -7.53 19.57 -9.51
CA MET A 13 -6.89 18.35 -10.04
C MET A 13 -5.55 18.02 -9.34
N LEU A 14 -4.84 19.03 -8.82
CA LEU A 14 -3.56 18.85 -8.12
C LEU A 14 -3.70 18.31 -6.69
N MET A 15 -4.89 18.33 -6.11
CA MET A 15 -5.14 17.80 -4.76
C MET A 15 -5.42 16.28 -4.71
N ALA A 16 -5.52 15.63 -5.85
CA ALA A 16 -5.89 14.19 -5.93
C ALA A 16 -4.77 13.20 -5.60
N CYS A 17 -3.51 13.65 -5.43
CA CYS A 17 -2.34 12.76 -5.35
C CYS A 17 -2.07 12.14 -3.98
N ASN A 18 -2.87 12.42 -2.94
CA ASN A 18 -2.69 11.85 -1.59
C ASN A 18 -4.01 11.30 -1.05
N THR A 19 -4.64 10.40 -1.82
CA THR A 19 -5.89 9.77 -1.41
C THR A 19 -5.60 8.48 -0.67
N PRO A 20 -5.95 8.38 0.63
CA PRO A 20 -5.77 7.16 1.40
C PRO A 20 -6.67 6.04 0.89
N GLY A 21 -6.29 4.81 1.18
CA GLY A 21 -7.12 3.63 0.94
C GLY A 21 -8.48 3.74 1.64
N PRO A 22 -9.50 2.99 1.17
CA PRO A 22 -10.87 3.12 1.68
C PRO A 22 -11.01 2.99 3.19
N GLY A 23 -10.17 2.16 3.82
CA GLY A 23 -10.18 1.93 5.26
C GLY A 23 -9.52 3.02 6.10
N PHE A 24 -8.85 4.00 5.48
CA PHE A 24 -8.07 5.04 6.17
C PHE A 24 -8.53 6.46 5.81
N ARG A 25 -9.70 6.58 5.18
CA ARG A 25 -10.30 7.88 4.88
C ARG A 25 -10.68 8.59 6.18
N GLY A 26 -10.24 9.84 6.31
CA GLY A 26 -10.46 10.63 7.51
C GLY A 26 -9.48 10.36 8.67
N VAL A 27 -8.58 9.39 8.52
CA VAL A 27 -7.48 9.16 9.47
C VAL A 27 -6.35 10.13 9.16
N GLU A 28 -5.86 10.84 10.18
CA GLU A 28 -4.76 11.79 10.04
C GLU A 28 -3.46 11.05 9.68
N ALA A 29 -2.71 11.63 8.74
CA ALA A 29 -1.44 11.09 8.32
C ALA A 29 -0.28 11.71 9.08
N GLN A 30 0.67 10.90 9.53
CA GLN A 30 1.97 11.35 10.03
C GLN A 30 3.03 11.16 8.96
N ARG A 31 3.70 12.25 8.59
CA ARG A 31 4.76 12.19 7.58
C ARG A 31 6.10 11.81 8.21
N ILE A 32 6.77 10.84 7.60
CA ILE A 32 8.08 10.37 8.04
C ILE A 32 8.97 10.07 6.84
N SER A 33 10.28 10.35 6.99
CA SER A 33 11.29 10.02 5.99
C SER A 33 12.20 8.91 6.51
N LEU A 34 12.37 7.86 5.71
CA LEU A 34 13.20 6.70 6.04
C LEU A 34 13.85 6.11 4.79
N GLY A 35 15.17 5.91 4.85
CA GLY A 35 15.93 5.24 3.80
C GLY A 35 15.82 5.90 2.41
N GLY A 36 15.62 7.23 2.37
CA GLY A 36 15.41 7.99 1.14
C GLY A 36 13.97 7.94 0.61
N ASP A 37 13.06 7.26 1.30
CA ASP A 37 11.63 7.29 1.02
C ASP A 37 10.90 8.24 1.99
N VAL A 38 9.83 8.86 1.51
CA VAL A 38 8.92 9.70 2.29
C VAL A 38 7.56 9.03 2.32
N PHE A 39 7.04 8.81 3.53
CA PHE A 39 5.76 8.17 3.74
C PHE A 39 4.79 9.06 4.49
N ASP A 40 3.53 9.06 4.09
CA ASP A 40 2.40 9.43 4.93
C ASP A 40 1.83 8.17 5.56
N VAL A 41 1.97 8.04 6.88
CA VAL A 41 1.53 6.88 7.64
C VAL A 41 0.24 7.22 8.39
N ARG A 42 -0.76 6.37 8.25
CA ARG A 42 -2.05 6.43 8.97
C ARG A 42 -2.19 5.19 9.83
N VAL A 43 -2.63 5.37 11.06
CA VAL A 43 -2.84 4.27 12.01
C VAL A 43 -4.30 4.29 12.49
N ASP A 44 -4.97 3.16 12.34
CA ASP A 44 -6.34 2.94 12.80
C ASP A 44 -6.42 1.62 13.57
N GLY A 45 -6.37 1.71 14.89
CA GLY A 45 -6.35 0.56 15.78
C GLY A 45 -5.15 -0.36 15.49
N LEU A 46 -5.43 -1.61 15.10
CA LEU A 46 -4.43 -2.62 14.77
C LEU A 46 -4.09 -2.68 13.28
N ARG A 47 -4.44 -1.66 12.54
CA ARG A 47 -4.14 -1.53 11.11
C ARG A 47 -3.40 -0.23 10.87
N ALA A 48 -2.53 -0.25 9.89
CA ALA A 48 -1.85 0.94 9.41
C ALA A 48 -1.75 0.95 7.90
N GLU A 49 -1.62 2.14 7.34
CA GLU A 49 -1.35 2.39 5.94
C GLU A 49 -0.11 3.27 5.82
N ALA A 50 0.81 2.91 4.94
CA ALA A 50 1.93 3.75 4.55
C ALA A 50 1.84 4.06 3.06
N MET A 51 1.65 5.32 2.74
CA MET A 51 1.66 5.83 1.37
C MET A 51 3.00 6.48 1.08
N ARG A 52 3.73 5.98 0.08
CA ARG A 52 4.99 6.58 -0.34
C ARG A 52 4.73 7.76 -1.27
N LEU A 53 5.34 8.88 -0.99
CA LEU A 53 5.07 10.16 -1.66
C LEU A 53 6.10 10.52 -2.73
N ASN A 54 7.35 10.05 -2.58
CA ASN A 54 8.41 10.38 -3.52
C ASN A 54 8.40 9.46 -4.75
N ALA A 55 8.66 10.06 -5.91
CA ALA A 55 8.79 9.31 -7.14
C ALA A 55 10.04 8.42 -7.12
N ARG A 56 9.91 7.20 -7.64
CA ARG A 56 11.01 6.28 -7.91
C ARG A 56 10.78 5.61 -9.26
N TRP A 57 11.85 5.39 -10.00
CA TRP A 57 11.77 4.65 -11.25
C TRP A 57 11.55 3.15 -10.96
N ALA A 58 10.47 2.58 -11.52
CA ALA A 58 10.10 1.17 -11.42
C ALA A 58 10.30 0.57 -10.00
N PRO A 59 9.67 1.13 -8.95
CA PRO A 59 9.84 0.63 -7.59
C PRO A 59 9.20 -0.76 -7.46
N ARG A 60 9.91 -1.66 -6.77
CA ARG A 60 9.37 -2.97 -6.40
C ARG A 60 8.97 -2.95 -4.94
N LEU A 61 7.92 -3.70 -4.59
CA LEU A 61 7.51 -3.84 -3.19
C LEU A 61 8.68 -4.31 -2.32
N SER A 62 9.45 -5.29 -2.76
CA SER A 62 10.60 -5.82 -2.01
C SER A 62 11.66 -4.76 -1.65
N SER A 63 11.77 -3.69 -2.43
CA SER A 63 12.70 -2.58 -2.14
C SER A 63 12.10 -1.50 -1.24
N ALA A 64 10.78 -1.33 -1.26
CA ALA A 64 10.07 -0.31 -0.48
C ALA A 64 9.54 -0.85 0.86
N ALA A 65 9.19 -2.14 0.92
CA ALA A 65 8.55 -2.76 2.08
C ALA A 65 9.35 -2.64 3.38
N PRO A 66 10.68 -2.81 3.43
CA PRO A 66 11.42 -2.63 4.68
C PRO A 66 11.29 -1.23 5.25
N ASN A 67 11.40 -0.20 4.40
CA ASN A 67 11.25 1.19 4.83
C ASN A 67 9.81 1.52 5.23
N GLY A 68 8.83 1.01 4.49
CA GLY A 68 7.41 1.17 4.80
C GLY A 68 7.03 0.51 6.14
N ALA A 69 7.50 -0.71 6.39
CA ALA A 69 7.28 -1.39 7.66
C ALA A 69 7.89 -0.62 8.84
N LEU A 70 9.14 -0.18 8.70
CA LEU A 70 9.81 0.64 9.72
C LEU A 70 9.12 1.98 9.95
N ALA A 71 8.59 2.61 8.89
CA ALA A 71 7.83 3.85 9.02
C ALA A 71 6.55 3.62 9.84
N ILE A 72 5.83 2.54 9.55
CA ILE A 72 4.63 2.15 10.30
C ILE A 72 4.98 1.84 11.76
N GLU A 73 6.03 1.07 12.02
CA GLU A 73 6.45 0.74 13.40
C GLU A 73 6.83 1.99 14.20
N LYS A 74 7.52 2.94 13.58
CA LYS A 74 7.90 4.20 14.25
C LYS A 74 6.71 5.08 14.59
N VAL A 75 5.73 5.15 13.70
CA VAL A 75 4.53 5.98 13.91
C VAL A 75 3.55 5.32 14.88
N SER A 76 3.33 4.01 14.74
CA SER A 76 2.37 3.28 15.57
C SER A 76 2.90 2.89 16.94
N GLY A 77 4.22 2.77 17.09
CA GLY A 77 4.85 2.16 18.27
C GLY A 77 4.65 0.65 18.39
N CYS A 78 4.08 0.00 17.37
CA CYS A 78 3.76 -1.43 17.35
C CYS A 78 4.64 -2.14 16.32
N LYS A 79 4.67 -3.47 16.37
CA LYS A 79 5.37 -4.29 15.37
C LYS A 79 4.46 -4.58 14.18
N VAL A 80 5.03 -4.53 12.97
CA VAL A 80 4.33 -4.98 11.76
C VAL A 80 4.32 -6.51 11.74
N ARG A 81 3.13 -7.09 11.75
CA ARG A 81 2.90 -8.52 11.73
C ARG A 81 2.70 -9.06 10.31
N ALA A 82 2.03 -8.29 9.47
CA ALA A 82 1.82 -8.60 8.06
C ALA A 82 1.80 -7.29 7.28
N LEU A 83 2.33 -7.32 6.07
CA LEU A 83 2.37 -6.18 5.16
C LEU A 83 1.86 -6.65 3.80
N ASP A 84 0.88 -5.94 3.26
CA ASP A 84 0.27 -6.19 1.96
C ASP A 84 0.27 -4.90 1.13
N GLY A 85 0.09 -5.03 -0.18
CA GLY A 85 -0.02 -3.89 -1.08
C GLY A 85 1.08 -3.85 -2.14
N ASP A 86 1.47 -2.64 -2.53
CA ASP A 86 2.49 -2.40 -3.54
C ASP A 86 3.56 -1.40 -3.05
N ALA A 87 4.48 -1.00 -3.94
CA ALA A 87 5.57 -0.10 -3.59
C ALA A 87 5.13 1.35 -3.32
N ALA A 88 3.90 1.73 -3.63
CA ALA A 88 3.35 3.07 -3.42
C ALA A 88 2.41 3.12 -2.22
N LEU A 89 1.60 2.08 -2.02
CA LEU A 89 0.61 1.99 -0.95
C LEU A 89 0.70 0.63 -0.28
N MET A 90 1.10 0.64 0.98
CA MET A 90 1.23 -0.55 1.82
C MET A 90 0.24 -0.50 2.97
N THR A 91 -0.41 -1.61 3.26
CA THR A 91 -1.25 -1.78 4.44
C THR A 91 -0.65 -2.82 5.37
N ALA A 92 -0.73 -2.59 6.67
CA ALA A 92 -0.15 -3.47 7.67
C ALA A 92 -1.17 -3.88 8.73
N ARG A 93 -0.98 -5.09 9.27
CA ARG A 93 -1.56 -5.52 10.54
C ARG A 93 -0.50 -5.39 11.62
N LEU A 94 -0.92 -4.84 12.76
CA LEU A 94 -0.02 -4.49 13.86
C LEU A 94 -0.14 -5.46 15.02
N ASP A 95 0.99 -5.66 15.69
CA ASP A 95 1.09 -6.28 17.01
C ASP A 95 1.52 -5.22 18.02
N CYS A 96 0.58 -4.84 18.87
CA CYS A 96 0.82 -3.86 19.95
C CYS A 96 0.86 -4.54 21.33
N GLY A 97 1.12 -5.85 21.39
CA GLY A 97 1.21 -6.63 22.62
C GLY A 97 -0.12 -7.18 23.16
N GLN A 98 -1.23 -6.99 22.42
CA GLN A 98 -2.53 -7.60 22.76
C GLN A 98 -2.63 -9.03 22.20
N ARG A 99 -3.61 -9.81 22.70
CA ARG A 99 -3.90 -11.13 22.11
C ARG A 99 -4.45 -10.95 20.69
N LEU A 100 -3.75 -11.48 19.72
CA LEU A 100 -4.10 -11.37 18.31
C LEU A 100 -4.81 -12.65 17.85
N GLU A 101 -5.82 -12.49 16.99
CA GLU A 101 -6.35 -13.60 16.23
C GLU A 101 -5.30 -14.16 15.26
N PRO A 102 -5.29 -15.47 14.99
CA PRO A 102 -4.43 -16.04 13.97
C PRO A 102 -4.67 -15.38 12.61
N LEU A 103 -3.60 -15.11 11.88
CA LEU A 103 -3.73 -14.62 10.51
C LEU A 103 -4.45 -15.68 9.65
N PRO A 104 -5.32 -15.26 8.71
CA PRO A 104 -5.89 -16.20 7.75
C PRO A 104 -4.75 -16.95 7.03
N ARG A 105 -4.95 -18.26 6.85
CA ARG A 105 -3.99 -19.05 6.08
C ARG A 105 -3.93 -18.48 4.66
N ALA A 106 -2.72 -18.28 4.17
CA ALA A 106 -2.53 -17.88 2.78
C ALA A 106 -3.12 -18.96 1.86
N GLN A 107 -4.05 -18.58 1.01
CA GLN A 107 -4.59 -19.48 0.01
C GLN A 107 -3.56 -19.61 -1.12
N SER A 108 -3.09 -20.82 -1.35
CA SER A 108 -2.24 -21.10 -2.49
C SER A 108 -3.07 -21.37 -3.75
N TYR A 109 -2.55 -20.94 -4.89
CA TYR A 109 -3.17 -21.18 -6.18
C TYR A 109 -2.20 -21.96 -7.05
N ARG A 110 -2.75 -22.89 -7.82
CA ARG A 110 -2.02 -23.53 -8.92
C ARG A 110 -2.45 -22.83 -10.20
N CYS A 111 -1.48 -22.31 -10.92
CA CYS A 111 -1.73 -21.59 -12.16
C CYS A 111 -1.12 -22.35 -13.34
N ASP A 112 -1.91 -22.55 -14.38
CA ASP A 112 -1.48 -23.11 -15.65
C ASP A 112 -1.39 -21.97 -16.67
N ALA A 113 -0.28 -21.90 -17.40
CA ALA A 113 -0.06 -20.90 -18.43
C ALA A 113 -0.34 -21.52 -19.82
N TYR A 114 -1.23 -20.91 -20.55
CA TYR A 114 -1.56 -21.31 -21.92
C TYR A 114 -1.04 -20.25 -22.90
N LYS A 115 -0.33 -20.67 -23.92
CA LYS A 115 0.08 -19.78 -25.01
C LYS A 115 -1.11 -19.61 -25.96
N ILE A 116 -1.67 -18.42 -26.03
CA ILE A 116 -2.83 -18.14 -26.88
C ILE A 116 -2.37 -17.64 -28.25
N PHE A 117 -1.49 -16.68 -28.31
CA PHE A 117 -1.05 -16.05 -29.56
C PHE A 117 0.27 -15.31 -29.38
N ASP A 118 1.15 -15.37 -30.35
CA ASP A 118 2.37 -14.59 -30.57
C ASP A 118 2.97 -13.82 -29.37
N GLY A 119 3.41 -14.59 -28.36
CA GLY A 119 4.04 -14.03 -27.16
C GLY A 119 3.06 -13.64 -26.02
N ILE A 120 1.77 -13.80 -26.21
CA ILE A 120 0.77 -13.60 -25.16
C ILE A 120 0.45 -14.94 -24.49
N ALA A 121 0.52 -14.99 -23.16
CA ALA A 121 0.09 -16.14 -22.38
C ALA A 121 -1.09 -15.75 -21.48
N GLU A 122 -2.10 -16.61 -21.42
CA GLU A 122 -3.17 -16.54 -20.45
C GLU A 122 -2.83 -17.41 -19.25
N LEU A 123 -3.09 -16.91 -18.05
CA LEU A 123 -2.89 -17.63 -16.80
C LEU A 123 -4.24 -18.02 -16.23
N GLU A 124 -4.52 -19.30 -16.14
CA GLU A 124 -5.68 -19.83 -15.43
C GLU A 124 -5.25 -20.32 -14.04
N CYS A 125 -5.74 -19.68 -12.98
CA CYS A 125 -5.39 -20.00 -11.61
C CYS A 125 -6.57 -20.65 -10.89
N ARG A 126 -6.32 -21.80 -10.21
CA ARG A 126 -7.31 -22.50 -9.39
C ARG A 126 -6.79 -22.61 -7.96
N PRO A 127 -7.66 -22.53 -6.93
CA PRO A 127 -7.25 -22.80 -5.57
C PRO A 127 -6.56 -24.16 -5.46
N ALA A 128 -5.37 -24.18 -4.85
CA ALA A 128 -4.70 -25.45 -4.59
C ALA A 128 -5.42 -26.19 -3.42
N PRO A 129 -5.56 -27.50 -3.49
CA PRO A 129 -6.05 -28.27 -2.35
C PRO A 129 -5.09 -28.07 -1.16
N GLY A 130 -5.67 -27.80 0.00
CA GLY A 130 -4.94 -27.59 1.25
C GLY A 130 -4.35 -28.89 1.83
#